data_e01d8cd94536ec6f31eb9347dcbf12c2
#
_entry.id   e01d8cd94536ec6f31eb9347dcbf12c2
#
_cell.length_a   1.000
_cell.length_b   1.000
_cell.length_c   1.000
_cell.angle_alpha   90.00
_cell.angle_beta   90.00
_cell.angle_gamma   90.00
#
_symmetry.space_group_name_H-M   'P 1'
#
loop_
_entity.id
_entity.type
_entity.pdbx_description
1 polymer ?
#
loop_
_entity_poly.entity_id
_entity_poly.type
_entity_poly.pdbx_seq_one_letter_code
_entity_poly.pdbx_strand_id
1 'polypeptide(L)'
;MLLEEAGERALDEFVADLQKIRTAGKQLQTLIDDLLDTKTENQTGTPTVGSPGSAPVLFRESHPEQSSSEARRAVSENPTGHLLVIDDNEGNRDMLSRRLKHQGHQVSTAGGGRPGLDFLKTQPADLILLDVMMPEMDGYEVLKELKADGTTRDIPVIMVSALGEIESVVRCIEQGAEDYLTKPFDPVLLRARIGACLEKKRLRDQEARYLHELADWNKTLESRVEEQVDQIERLRRLQRFFSPQLAELILAGGAEDPLKTHRRKITVVFLDLRGFTAFAETSEPEEVMDVLHEYHAEMGKLILEHEGTLERFTGDGMMIFFNDPVSVPNPTDRAIRMALSMRDQVGTLIAKWRKRGYELDFGVGIAEGYATIGSIGFEGRWDYGAIGTVTNLAARLCGEAQPGQILISQRLLGMVEELIDVAQVGELVLKGFRRPITAYNILGLKT
;
A
#
# COMPACT_ATOMS: atom_id res chain seq x y z
N MET A 1 -10.91 31.27 -13.61
CA MET A 1 -12.30 30.89 -13.30
C MET A 1 -12.60 29.45 -13.72
N LEU A 2 -12.73 29.07 -15.00
CA LEU A 2 -13.05 27.68 -15.37
C LEU A 2 -11.91 26.67 -15.15
N LEU A 3 -10.66 27.07 -15.15
CA LEU A 3 -9.49 26.23 -14.84
C LEU A 3 -9.26 26.09 -13.33
N GLU A 4 -9.63 27.08 -12.53
CA GLU A 4 -9.59 27.03 -11.06
C GLU A 4 -10.69 26.12 -10.51
N GLU A 5 -11.92 26.20 -11.03
CA GLU A 5 -13.03 25.29 -10.64
C GLU A 5 -12.76 23.82 -11.03
N ALA A 6 -12.06 23.56 -12.13
CA ALA A 6 -11.68 22.21 -12.51
C ALA A 6 -10.56 21.66 -11.61
N GLY A 7 -9.64 22.51 -11.14
CA GLY A 7 -8.60 22.14 -10.20
C GLY A 7 -9.13 21.81 -8.80
N GLU A 8 -10.07 22.61 -8.28
CA GLU A 8 -10.70 22.36 -6.97
C GLU A 8 -11.56 21.09 -6.97
N ARG A 9 -12.33 20.84 -8.02
CA ARG A 9 -13.11 19.58 -8.14
C ARG A 9 -12.25 18.34 -8.22
N ALA A 10 -11.12 18.39 -8.94
CA ALA A 10 -10.19 17.28 -9.01
C ALA A 10 -9.50 17.02 -7.66
N LEU A 11 -9.25 18.06 -6.86
CA LEU A 11 -8.69 17.94 -5.52
C LEU A 11 -9.70 17.33 -4.53
N ASP A 12 -10.96 17.72 -4.62
CA ASP A 12 -12.03 17.19 -3.75
C ASP A 12 -12.34 15.71 -4.05
N GLU A 13 -12.34 15.31 -5.33
CA GLU A 13 -12.46 13.89 -5.71
C GLU A 13 -11.26 13.07 -5.22
N PHE A 14 -10.06 13.61 -5.35
CA PHE A 14 -8.84 12.95 -4.89
C PHE A 14 -8.81 12.78 -3.36
N VAL A 15 -9.23 13.79 -2.61
CA VAL A 15 -9.36 13.72 -1.15
C VAL A 15 -10.42 12.70 -0.73
N ALA A 16 -11.55 12.63 -1.44
CA ALA A 16 -12.59 11.65 -1.19
C ALA A 16 -12.11 10.21 -1.43
N ASP A 17 -11.31 9.98 -2.47
CA ASP A 17 -10.76 8.67 -2.76
C ASP A 17 -9.66 8.25 -1.77
N LEU A 18 -8.82 9.16 -1.32
CA LEU A 18 -7.88 8.92 -0.23
C LEU A 18 -8.58 8.56 1.09
N GLN A 19 -9.72 9.19 1.39
CA GLN A 19 -10.52 8.84 2.56
C GLN A 19 -11.12 7.43 2.45
N LYS A 20 -11.58 7.02 1.27
CA LYS A 20 -12.07 5.65 1.01
C LYS A 20 -10.95 4.62 1.20
N ILE A 21 -9.75 4.88 0.65
CA ILE A 21 -8.58 4.01 0.79
C ILE A 21 -8.18 3.87 2.27
N ARG A 22 -8.18 4.97 3.03
CA ARG A 22 -7.89 4.95 4.47
C ARG A 22 -8.91 4.14 5.26
N THR A 23 -10.18 4.25 4.90
CA THR A 23 -11.27 3.49 5.55
C THR A 23 -11.15 2.00 5.24
N ALA A 24 -10.89 1.64 4.00
CA ALA A 24 -10.65 0.26 3.59
C ALA A 24 -9.40 -0.35 4.26
N GLY A 25 -8.32 0.44 4.39
CA GLY A 25 -7.11 0.01 5.10
C GLY A 25 -7.34 -0.27 6.58
N LYS A 26 -8.14 0.55 7.27
CA LYS A 26 -8.53 0.30 8.67
C LYS A 26 -9.40 -0.94 8.82
N GLN A 27 -10.35 -1.17 7.90
CA GLN A 27 -11.18 -2.37 7.89
C GLN A 27 -10.36 -3.64 7.67
N LEU A 28 -9.36 -3.59 6.77
CA LEU A 28 -8.45 -4.70 6.53
C LEU A 28 -7.59 -5.00 7.77
N GLN A 29 -7.13 -3.98 8.45
CA GLN A 29 -6.35 -4.12 9.69
C GLN A 29 -7.16 -4.78 10.80
N THR A 30 -8.43 -4.37 10.99
CA THR A 30 -9.34 -4.98 11.95
C THR A 30 -9.62 -6.45 11.61
N LEU A 31 -9.81 -6.78 10.32
CA LEU A 31 -10.00 -8.17 9.87
C LEU A 31 -8.75 -9.04 10.09
N ILE A 32 -7.56 -8.48 9.93
CA ILE A 32 -6.30 -9.19 10.20
C ILE A 32 -6.13 -9.43 11.69
N ASP A 33 -6.44 -8.43 12.52
CA ASP A 33 -6.37 -8.55 13.98
C ASP A 33 -7.38 -9.60 14.49
N ASP A 34 -8.62 -9.61 13.99
CA ASP A 34 -9.64 -10.61 14.29
C ASP A 34 -9.22 -12.03 13.86
N LEU A 35 -8.54 -12.17 12.71
CA LEU A 35 -8.01 -13.45 12.23
C LEU A 35 -6.80 -13.94 13.04
N LEU A 36 -6.01 -13.04 13.60
CA LEU A 36 -4.89 -13.39 14.47
C LEU A 36 -5.37 -13.77 15.86
N ASP A 37 -6.40 -13.11 16.40
CA ASP A 37 -7.00 -13.43 17.69
C ASP A 37 -7.75 -14.77 17.66
N THR A 38 -8.44 -15.11 16.57
CA THR A 38 -9.08 -16.44 16.40
C THR A 38 -8.08 -17.59 16.29
N LYS A 39 -6.83 -17.34 15.88
CA LYS A 39 -5.76 -18.36 15.87
C LYS A 39 -5.15 -18.60 17.24
N THR A 40 -5.22 -17.65 18.16
CA THR A 40 -4.68 -17.75 19.53
C THR A 40 -5.64 -18.49 20.47
N GLU A 41 -6.94 -18.43 20.25
CA GLU A 41 -7.93 -19.13 21.08
C GLU A 41 -8.06 -20.64 20.84
N ASN A 42 -7.55 -21.14 19.71
CA ASN A 42 -7.62 -22.58 19.38
C ASN A 42 -6.45 -23.43 19.94
N GLN A 43 -5.59 -22.91 20.80
CA GLN A 43 -4.45 -23.66 21.37
C GLN A 43 -4.46 -23.87 22.88
N THR A 44 -5.48 -23.42 23.63
CA THR A 44 -5.56 -23.74 25.07
C THR A 44 -6.98 -24.16 25.46
N GLY A 45 -7.23 -25.45 25.36
CA GLY A 45 -8.43 -26.05 25.93
C GLY A 45 -8.21 -26.48 27.36
N THR A 46 -8.99 -25.95 28.31
CA THR A 46 -9.60 -26.72 29.43
C THR A 46 -10.62 -25.81 30.15
N PRO A 47 -11.76 -26.35 30.64
CA PRO A 47 -12.87 -25.55 31.10
C PRO A 47 -12.85 -25.31 32.61
N THR A 48 -13.19 -24.13 33.08
CA THR A 48 -13.69 -23.91 34.45
C THR A 48 -14.89 -22.97 34.48
N VAL A 49 -15.85 -23.39 35.20
CA VAL A 49 -17.17 -22.86 35.51
C VAL A 49 -17.07 -21.61 36.41
N GLY A 50 -17.96 -20.60 36.24
CA GLY A 50 -18.23 -19.57 37.25
C GLY A 50 -18.92 -18.33 36.69
N SER A 51 -20.22 -18.18 37.00
CA SER A 51 -21.13 -17.04 36.74
C SER A 51 -20.85 -15.83 37.65
N PRO A 52 -21.70 -14.78 37.64
CA PRO A 52 -22.06 -13.81 36.58
C PRO A 52 -21.90 -12.35 37.06
N GLY A 53 -21.96 -11.40 36.18
CA GLY A 53 -22.11 -10.01 36.63
C GLY A 53 -21.91 -8.92 35.59
N SER A 54 -23.03 -8.22 35.29
CA SER A 54 -23.16 -6.85 34.80
C SER A 54 -22.80 -6.53 33.34
N ALA A 55 -23.87 -6.34 32.57
CA ALA A 55 -23.90 -5.45 31.40
C ALA A 55 -23.64 -3.99 31.81
N PRO A 56 -23.19 -3.14 30.88
CA PRO A 56 -24.21 -2.40 30.14
C PRO A 56 -23.87 -2.03 28.66
N VAL A 57 -24.97 -1.81 27.93
CA VAL A 57 -25.27 -0.70 27.05
C VAL A 57 -24.89 -0.76 25.58
N LEU A 58 -25.89 -1.10 24.80
CA LEU A 58 -26.39 -0.41 23.60
C LEU A 58 -25.37 0.02 22.53
N PHE A 59 -25.22 -0.83 21.52
CA PHE A 59 -25.16 -0.35 20.15
C PHE A 59 -26.37 -0.87 19.37
N ARG A 60 -27.16 0.05 18.88
CA ARG A 60 -28.37 -0.15 18.10
C ARG A 60 -27.94 -0.42 16.67
N GLU A 61 -27.85 -1.70 16.30
CA GLU A 61 -27.70 -2.10 14.90
C GLU A 61 -29.03 -1.93 14.19
N SER A 62 -29.04 -1.00 13.24
CA SER A 62 -30.09 -0.91 12.23
C SER A 62 -29.84 -2.00 11.18
N HIS A 63 -30.44 -3.15 11.38
CA HIS A 63 -30.53 -4.17 10.34
C HIS A 63 -31.62 -3.79 9.32
N PRO A 64 -31.35 -3.83 8.04
CA PRO A 64 -32.41 -3.85 7.06
C PRO A 64 -33.00 -5.27 6.99
N GLU A 65 -34.15 -5.46 7.64
CA GLU A 65 -34.95 -6.71 7.63
C GLU A 65 -35.55 -7.09 6.26
N GLN A 66 -35.04 -6.56 5.16
CA GLN A 66 -35.58 -6.84 3.82
C GLN A 66 -34.87 -7.95 3.05
N SER A 67 -33.68 -8.43 3.47
CA SER A 67 -32.98 -9.48 2.72
C SER A 67 -33.34 -10.92 3.11
N SER A 68 -33.99 -11.13 4.27
CA SER A 68 -34.30 -12.48 4.76
C SER A 68 -35.60 -13.08 4.17
N SER A 69 -36.48 -12.28 3.58
CA SER A 69 -37.71 -12.78 2.93
C SER A 69 -37.50 -13.22 1.48
N GLU A 70 -36.55 -12.62 0.77
CA GLU A 70 -36.16 -13.03 -0.58
C GLU A 70 -35.31 -14.30 -0.57
N ALA A 71 -34.38 -14.43 0.38
CA ALA A 71 -33.59 -15.66 0.55
C ALA A 71 -34.42 -16.88 0.94
N ARG A 72 -35.51 -16.70 1.70
CA ARG A 72 -36.44 -17.79 2.06
C ARG A 72 -37.43 -18.16 0.97
N ARG A 73 -37.74 -17.28 0.01
CA ARG A 73 -38.56 -17.58 -1.16
C ARG A 73 -37.79 -18.33 -2.25
N ALA A 74 -36.48 -18.17 -2.35
CA ALA A 74 -35.63 -18.84 -3.33
C ALA A 74 -35.42 -20.35 -3.08
N VAL A 75 -35.78 -20.88 -1.90
CA VAL A 75 -35.60 -22.29 -1.53
C VAL A 75 -36.77 -23.19 -1.97
N SER A 76 -37.86 -22.63 -2.55
CA SER A 76 -39.10 -23.40 -2.86
C SER A 76 -39.41 -23.62 -4.35
N GLU A 77 -38.66 -23.04 -5.25
CA GLU A 77 -38.87 -23.29 -6.70
C GLU A 77 -37.82 -24.27 -7.23
N ASN A 78 -38.29 -25.45 -7.70
CA ASN A 78 -37.40 -26.37 -8.39
C ASN A 78 -36.73 -25.66 -9.58
N PRO A 79 -35.41 -25.80 -9.74
CA PRO A 79 -34.70 -25.15 -10.85
C PRO A 79 -35.29 -25.63 -12.17
N THR A 80 -35.74 -24.67 -12.98
CA THR A 80 -36.20 -24.93 -14.33
C THR A 80 -35.04 -24.84 -15.29
N GLY A 81 -35.02 -25.64 -16.36
CA GLY A 81 -33.95 -25.64 -17.35
C GLY A 81 -34.43 -26.15 -18.69
N HIS A 82 -33.57 -26.14 -19.70
CA HIS A 82 -33.80 -26.72 -21.02
C HIS A 82 -33.34 -28.19 -21.00
N LEU A 83 -34.31 -29.10 -21.12
CA LEU A 83 -34.09 -30.55 -21.08
C LEU A 83 -34.14 -31.13 -22.48
N LEU A 84 -33.19 -32.02 -22.80
CA LEU A 84 -33.24 -32.81 -24.04
C LEU A 84 -33.63 -34.25 -23.69
N VAL A 85 -34.69 -34.77 -24.26
CA VAL A 85 -35.12 -36.15 -24.14
C VAL A 85 -34.73 -36.91 -25.41
N ILE A 86 -33.91 -37.95 -25.27
CA ILE A 86 -33.44 -38.81 -26.34
C ILE A 86 -33.97 -40.22 -26.06
N ASP A 87 -34.93 -40.68 -26.86
CA ASP A 87 -35.57 -41.98 -26.75
C ASP A 87 -36.11 -42.33 -28.16
N ASP A 88 -35.97 -43.54 -28.65
CA ASP A 88 -36.43 -43.95 -29.98
C ASP A 88 -37.97 -44.07 -30.07
N ASN A 89 -38.62 -44.32 -28.94
CA ASN A 89 -40.07 -44.49 -28.87
C ASN A 89 -40.77 -43.12 -28.76
N GLU A 90 -41.59 -42.79 -29.76
CA GLU A 90 -42.33 -41.51 -29.83
C GLU A 90 -43.28 -41.34 -28.65
N GLY A 91 -44.00 -42.42 -28.23
CA GLY A 91 -44.91 -42.37 -27.09
C GLY A 91 -44.19 -42.02 -25.77
N ASN A 92 -42.96 -42.52 -25.54
CA ASN A 92 -42.13 -42.17 -24.40
C ASN A 92 -41.72 -40.71 -24.46
N ARG A 93 -41.23 -40.24 -25.61
CA ARG A 93 -40.86 -38.83 -25.81
C ARG A 93 -42.01 -37.89 -25.53
N ASP A 94 -43.19 -38.19 -26.08
CA ASP A 94 -44.38 -37.37 -25.87
C ASP A 94 -44.82 -37.31 -24.41
N MET A 95 -44.85 -38.47 -23.75
CA MET A 95 -45.22 -38.57 -22.35
C MET A 95 -44.26 -37.77 -21.48
N LEU A 96 -42.95 -37.97 -21.65
CA LEU A 96 -41.91 -37.25 -20.90
C LEU A 96 -41.96 -35.73 -21.18
N SER A 97 -42.07 -35.37 -22.45
CA SER A 97 -42.14 -33.96 -22.88
C SER A 97 -43.32 -33.22 -22.24
N ARG A 98 -44.52 -33.79 -22.28
CA ARG A 98 -45.73 -33.18 -21.68
C ARG A 98 -45.55 -33.05 -20.16
N ARG A 99 -45.03 -34.08 -19.49
CA ARG A 99 -44.82 -34.06 -18.02
C ARG A 99 -43.82 -33.03 -17.60
N LEU A 100 -42.68 -32.95 -18.26
CA LEU A 100 -41.59 -32.01 -17.94
C LEU A 100 -41.96 -30.56 -18.26
N LYS A 101 -42.69 -30.31 -19.36
CA LYS A 101 -43.27 -29.01 -19.68
C LYS A 101 -44.26 -28.56 -18.62
N HIS A 102 -45.07 -29.47 -18.09
CA HIS A 102 -46.01 -29.17 -16.98
C HIS A 102 -45.30 -28.82 -15.68
N GLN A 103 -44.03 -29.26 -15.50
CA GLN A 103 -43.18 -28.92 -14.39
C GLN A 103 -42.42 -27.58 -14.58
N GLY A 104 -42.62 -26.90 -15.72
CA GLY A 104 -42.03 -25.60 -16.03
C GLY A 104 -40.72 -25.67 -16.83
N HIS A 105 -40.27 -26.86 -17.25
CA HIS A 105 -39.06 -26.99 -18.07
C HIS A 105 -39.32 -26.69 -19.57
N GLN A 106 -38.31 -26.15 -20.23
CA GLN A 106 -38.25 -26.15 -21.68
C GLN A 106 -37.77 -27.52 -22.13
N VAL A 107 -38.46 -28.16 -23.07
CA VAL A 107 -38.15 -29.54 -23.46
C VAL A 107 -38.04 -29.67 -24.98
N SER A 108 -36.89 -30.19 -25.42
CA SER A 108 -36.63 -30.66 -26.77
C SER A 108 -36.53 -32.17 -26.80
N THR A 109 -36.85 -32.77 -27.93
CA THR A 109 -36.85 -34.24 -28.07
C THR A 109 -36.08 -34.67 -29.30
N ALA A 110 -35.40 -35.81 -29.22
CA ALA A 110 -34.71 -36.44 -30.35
C ALA A 110 -35.06 -37.92 -30.40
N GLY A 111 -35.32 -38.43 -31.61
CA GLY A 111 -35.77 -39.81 -31.86
C GLY A 111 -34.66 -40.86 -31.95
N GLY A 112 -33.48 -40.59 -31.38
CA GLY A 112 -32.33 -41.51 -31.36
C GLY A 112 -31.01 -40.80 -31.04
N GLY A 113 -29.95 -41.55 -30.92
CA GLY A 113 -28.64 -41.08 -30.49
C GLY A 113 -28.06 -40.00 -31.42
N ARG A 114 -28.00 -40.27 -32.72
CA ARG A 114 -27.41 -39.31 -33.69
C ARG A 114 -28.18 -38.01 -33.79
N PRO A 115 -29.53 -38.01 -33.94
CA PRO A 115 -30.31 -36.79 -33.88
C PRO A 115 -30.12 -35.98 -32.58
N GLY A 116 -29.94 -36.67 -31.43
CA GLY A 116 -29.67 -36.02 -30.16
C GLY A 116 -28.33 -35.30 -30.12
N LEU A 117 -27.27 -35.95 -30.59
CA LEU A 117 -25.95 -35.34 -30.74
C LEU A 117 -25.93 -34.15 -31.69
N ASP A 118 -26.61 -34.27 -32.83
CA ASP A 118 -26.70 -33.20 -33.82
C ASP A 118 -27.50 -31.99 -33.28
N PHE A 119 -28.52 -32.21 -32.47
CA PHE A 119 -29.25 -31.17 -31.79
C PHE A 119 -28.32 -30.33 -30.87
N LEU A 120 -27.48 -30.99 -30.10
CA LEU A 120 -26.57 -30.34 -29.15
C LEU A 120 -25.49 -29.47 -29.82
N LYS A 121 -25.18 -29.72 -31.09
CA LYS A 121 -24.30 -28.86 -31.89
C LYS A 121 -24.91 -27.48 -32.17
N THR A 122 -26.24 -27.40 -32.18
CA THR A 122 -26.99 -26.20 -32.57
C THR A 122 -27.65 -25.50 -31.38
N GLN A 123 -28.04 -26.25 -30.37
CA GLN A 123 -28.74 -25.73 -29.18
C GLN A 123 -28.22 -26.38 -27.90
N PRO A 124 -27.87 -25.59 -26.89
CA PRO A 124 -27.42 -26.12 -25.62
C PRO A 124 -28.60 -26.71 -24.82
N ALA A 125 -28.31 -27.72 -23.99
CA ALA A 125 -29.24 -28.27 -23.02
C ALA A 125 -28.64 -28.19 -21.61
N ASP A 126 -29.51 -28.05 -20.62
CA ASP A 126 -29.10 -28.02 -19.22
C ASP A 126 -29.03 -29.41 -18.60
N LEU A 127 -29.80 -30.38 -19.16
CA LEU A 127 -29.80 -31.77 -18.74
C LEU A 127 -30.32 -32.65 -19.89
N ILE A 128 -29.79 -33.86 -19.99
CA ILE A 128 -30.20 -34.86 -21.00
C ILE A 128 -30.84 -36.05 -20.27
N LEU A 129 -32.04 -36.43 -20.71
CA LEU A 129 -32.66 -37.73 -20.40
C LEU A 129 -32.40 -38.65 -21.58
N LEU A 130 -31.64 -39.73 -21.36
CA LEU A 130 -31.14 -40.58 -22.43
C LEU A 130 -31.59 -42.03 -22.22
N ASP A 131 -32.35 -42.55 -23.17
CA ASP A 131 -32.68 -43.98 -23.18
C ASP A 131 -31.46 -44.82 -23.49
N VAL A 132 -31.31 -45.93 -22.76
CA VAL A 132 -30.21 -46.89 -22.97
C VAL A 132 -30.40 -47.72 -24.21
N MET A 133 -31.63 -48.20 -24.48
CA MET A 133 -31.93 -49.15 -25.54
C MET A 133 -32.49 -48.42 -26.74
N MET A 134 -31.64 -48.03 -27.67
CA MET A 134 -32.03 -47.42 -28.93
C MET A 134 -31.41 -48.14 -30.12
N PRO A 135 -32.10 -48.18 -31.30
CA PRO A 135 -31.53 -48.76 -32.52
C PRO A 135 -30.41 -47.88 -33.09
N GLU A 136 -29.51 -48.47 -33.84
CA GLU A 136 -28.37 -47.87 -34.54
C GLU A 136 -27.25 -47.38 -33.59
N MET A 137 -27.59 -46.62 -32.57
CA MET A 137 -26.66 -46.06 -31.60
C MET A 137 -27.29 -46.13 -30.20
N ASP A 138 -26.73 -46.96 -29.31
CA ASP A 138 -27.24 -47.13 -27.96
C ASP A 138 -26.91 -45.95 -27.05
N GLY A 139 -27.59 -45.85 -25.90
CA GLY A 139 -27.38 -44.75 -24.96
C GLY A 139 -25.97 -44.70 -24.33
N TYR A 140 -25.26 -45.81 -24.25
CA TYR A 140 -23.88 -45.86 -23.76
C TYR A 140 -22.93 -45.24 -24.78
N GLU A 141 -23.14 -45.47 -26.07
CA GLU A 141 -22.34 -44.85 -27.14
C GLU A 141 -22.57 -43.34 -27.19
N VAL A 142 -23.85 -42.90 -27.07
CA VAL A 142 -24.18 -41.47 -26.95
C VAL A 142 -23.52 -40.82 -25.76
N LEU A 143 -23.59 -41.44 -24.57
CA LEU A 143 -22.98 -40.96 -23.36
C LEU A 143 -21.45 -40.80 -23.52
N LYS A 144 -20.81 -41.78 -24.11
CA LYS A 144 -19.37 -41.76 -24.39
C LYS A 144 -18.99 -40.62 -25.34
N GLU A 145 -19.74 -40.39 -26.41
CA GLU A 145 -19.49 -39.23 -27.29
C GLU A 145 -19.70 -37.89 -26.56
N LEU A 146 -20.79 -37.76 -25.79
CA LEU A 146 -21.05 -36.55 -24.98
C LEU A 146 -19.93 -36.23 -23.99
N LYS A 147 -19.38 -37.24 -23.32
CA LYS A 147 -18.31 -37.03 -22.32
C LYS A 147 -16.93 -36.84 -22.96
N ALA A 148 -16.75 -37.21 -24.21
CA ALA A 148 -15.52 -36.98 -24.96
C ALA A 148 -15.43 -35.55 -25.55
N ASP A 149 -16.54 -34.91 -25.80
CA ASP A 149 -16.61 -33.58 -26.40
C ASP A 149 -16.55 -32.50 -25.30
N GLY A 150 -15.59 -31.56 -25.42
CA GLY A 150 -15.39 -30.47 -24.47
C GLY A 150 -16.58 -29.52 -24.28
N THR A 151 -17.50 -29.46 -25.26
CA THR A 151 -18.66 -28.58 -25.21
C THR A 151 -19.87 -29.21 -24.53
N THR A 152 -19.96 -30.55 -24.52
CA THR A 152 -21.11 -31.29 -23.99
C THR A 152 -20.80 -32.12 -22.75
N ARG A 153 -19.53 -32.37 -22.46
CA ARG A 153 -19.09 -33.23 -21.31
C ARG A 153 -19.67 -32.83 -19.97
N ASP A 154 -19.86 -31.51 -19.74
CA ASP A 154 -20.33 -30.96 -18.48
C ASP A 154 -21.87 -30.95 -18.36
N ILE A 155 -22.58 -31.34 -19.43
CA ILE A 155 -24.03 -31.49 -19.37
C ILE A 155 -24.35 -32.76 -18.57
N PRO A 156 -25.17 -32.66 -17.49
CA PRO A 156 -25.60 -33.82 -16.74
C PRO A 156 -26.51 -34.72 -17.58
N VAL A 157 -26.23 -36.02 -17.55
CA VAL A 157 -27.01 -37.05 -18.28
C VAL A 157 -27.64 -37.96 -17.27
N ILE A 158 -28.98 -38.12 -17.33
CA ILE A 158 -29.72 -39.14 -16.60
C ILE A 158 -30.07 -40.25 -17.60
N MET A 159 -29.51 -41.46 -17.32
CA MET A 159 -29.83 -42.64 -18.14
C MET A 159 -31.18 -43.19 -17.77
N VAL A 160 -31.96 -43.58 -18.75
CA VAL A 160 -33.31 -44.18 -18.56
C VAL A 160 -33.31 -45.56 -19.19
N SER A 161 -33.66 -46.65 -18.42
CA SER A 161 -33.62 -48.02 -18.91
C SER A 161 -34.77 -48.86 -18.39
N ALA A 162 -35.16 -49.86 -19.17
CA ALA A 162 -36.14 -50.91 -18.75
C ALA A 162 -35.50 -51.96 -17.83
N LEU A 163 -34.17 -52.09 -17.80
CA LEU A 163 -33.46 -53.14 -17.05
C LEU A 163 -32.98 -52.57 -15.69
N GLY A 164 -33.44 -53.16 -14.62
CA GLY A 164 -33.03 -52.82 -13.22
C GLY A 164 -31.82 -53.62 -12.72
N GLU A 165 -30.97 -54.12 -13.62
CA GLU A 165 -29.77 -54.87 -13.21
C GLU A 165 -28.70 -53.91 -12.65
N ILE A 166 -28.17 -54.24 -11.49
CA ILE A 166 -27.16 -53.44 -10.76
C ILE A 166 -25.94 -53.17 -11.65
N GLU A 167 -25.51 -54.14 -12.44
CA GLU A 167 -24.38 -54.01 -13.36
C GLU A 167 -24.57 -52.88 -14.43
N SER A 168 -25.79 -52.73 -14.95
CA SER A 168 -26.12 -51.67 -15.89
C SER A 168 -26.06 -50.27 -15.26
N VAL A 169 -26.48 -50.14 -13.98
CA VAL A 169 -26.41 -48.89 -13.22
C VAL A 169 -24.95 -48.51 -12.98
N VAL A 170 -24.13 -49.46 -12.51
CA VAL A 170 -22.70 -49.22 -12.27
C VAL A 170 -21.99 -48.77 -13.53
N ARG A 171 -22.23 -49.43 -14.65
CA ARG A 171 -21.65 -49.10 -15.96
C ARG A 171 -22.03 -47.67 -16.44
N CYS A 172 -23.28 -47.23 -16.22
CA CYS A 172 -23.72 -45.89 -16.56
C CYS A 172 -22.93 -44.82 -15.77
N ILE A 173 -22.81 -45.03 -14.46
CA ILE A 173 -22.12 -44.10 -13.57
C ILE A 173 -20.60 -44.05 -13.87
N GLU A 174 -19.96 -45.19 -14.08
CA GLU A 174 -18.54 -45.28 -14.46
C GLU A 174 -18.24 -44.60 -15.78
N GLN A 175 -19.19 -44.57 -16.72
CA GLN A 175 -19.07 -43.87 -18.01
C GLN A 175 -19.39 -42.36 -17.91
N GLY A 176 -19.70 -41.85 -16.70
CA GLY A 176 -19.92 -40.43 -16.47
C GLY A 176 -21.37 -39.97 -16.53
N ALA A 177 -22.36 -40.88 -16.48
CA ALA A 177 -23.75 -40.47 -16.24
C ALA A 177 -23.88 -39.83 -14.86
N GLU A 178 -24.68 -38.78 -14.74
CA GLU A 178 -24.94 -38.11 -13.47
C GLU A 178 -25.88 -38.91 -12.59
N ASP A 179 -26.84 -39.62 -13.22
CA ASP A 179 -27.83 -40.46 -12.53
C ASP A 179 -28.46 -41.49 -13.45
N TYR A 180 -29.31 -42.35 -12.88
CA TYR A 180 -29.99 -43.46 -13.57
C TYR A 180 -31.44 -43.61 -13.10
N LEU A 181 -32.37 -43.92 -14.02
CA LEU A 181 -33.79 -44.15 -13.76
C LEU A 181 -34.27 -45.42 -14.45
N THR A 182 -35.02 -46.29 -13.71
CA THR A 182 -35.65 -47.48 -14.28
C THR A 182 -37.04 -47.19 -14.78
N LYS A 183 -37.40 -47.77 -15.94
CA LYS A 183 -38.78 -47.79 -16.48
C LYS A 183 -39.57 -48.95 -15.89
N PRO A 184 -40.83 -48.79 -15.41
CA PRO A 184 -41.57 -47.55 -15.31
C PRO A 184 -41.07 -46.70 -14.09
N PHE A 185 -40.83 -45.40 -14.32
CA PHE A 185 -40.32 -44.51 -13.28
C PHE A 185 -41.45 -43.78 -12.55
N ASP A 186 -41.23 -43.60 -11.24
CA ASP A 186 -42.10 -42.80 -10.39
C ASP A 186 -41.95 -41.31 -10.77
N PRO A 187 -43.08 -40.57 -10.98
CA PRO A 187 -43.04 -39.14 -11.28
C PRO A 187 -42.34 -38.29 -10.24
N VAL A 188 -42.43 -38.65 -8.97
CA VAL A 188 -41.82 -37.88 -7.87
C VAL A 188 -40.29 -38.08 -7.90
N LEU A 189 -39.88 -39.35 -8.13
CA LEU A 189 -38.45 -39.68 -8.24
C LEU A 189 -37.80 -39.01 -9.45
N LEU A 190 -38.47 -39.03 -10.64
CA LEU A 190 -37.98 -38.32 -11.82
C LEU A 190 -37.77 -36.83 -11.55
N ARG A 191 -38.77 -36.17 -10.95
CA ARG A 191 -38.69 -34.76 -10.59
C ARG A 191 -37.55 -34.46 -9.61
N ALA A 192 -37.39 -35.28 -8.58
CA ALA A 192 -36.33 -35.10 -7.57
C ALA A 192 -34.94 -35.23 -8.19
N ARG A 193 -34.72 -36.21 -9.07
CA ARG A 193 -33.41 -36.43 -9.72
C ARG A 193 -33.08 -35.33 -10.72
N ILE A 194 -34.02 -34.88 -11.53
CA ILE A 194 -33.85 -33.74 -12.46
C ILE A 194 -33.49 -32.48 -11.65
N GLY A 195 -34.23 -32.21 -10.57
CA GLY A 195 -33.98 -31.06 -9.73
C GLY A 195 -32.56 -31.08 -9.11
N ALA A 196 -32.15 -32.23 -8.60
CA ALA A 196 -30.80 -32.41 -8.03
C ALA A 196 -29.69 -32.21 -9.09
N CYS A 197 -29.85 -32.75 -10.27
CA CYS A 197 -28.89 -32.63 -11.37
C CYS A 197 -28.79 -31.20 -11.88
N LEU A 198 -29.91 -30.48 -12.03
CA LEU A 198 -29.92 -29.09 -12.45
C LEU A 198 -29.29 -28.16 -11.40
N GLU A 199 -29.59 -28.38 -10.12
CA GLU A 199 -28.97 -27.59 -9.05
C GLU A 199 -27.47 -27.81 -8.96
N LYS A 200 -27.01 -29.07 -9.10
CA LYS A 200 -25.58 -29.38 -9.14
C LYS A 200 -24.88 -28.72 -10.33
N LYS A 201 -25.52 -28.72 -11.53
CA LYS A 201 -25.00 -28.00 -12.70
C LYS A 201 -24.91 -26.51 -12.42
N ARG A 202 -25.99 -25.91 -11.91
CA ARG A 202 -26.03 -24.49 -11.59
C ARG A 202 -24.91 -24.06 -10.63
N LEU A 203 -24.65 -24.86 -9.57
CA LEU A 203 -23.57 -24.58 -8.63
C LEU A 203 -22.20 -24.68 -9.29
N ARG A 204 -21.96 -25.69 -10.13
CA ARG A 204 -20.70 -25.81 -10.91
C ARG A 204 -20.49 -24.61 -11.86
N ASP A 205 -21.53 -24.21 -12.58
CA ASP A 205 -21.47 -23.08 -13.50
C ASP A 205 -21.24 -21.74 -12.76
N GLN A 206 -21.76 -21.63 -11.54
CA GLN A 206 -21.55 -20.47 -10.67
C GLN A 206 -20.12 -20.45 -10.13
N GLU A 207 -19.60 -21.58 -9.67
CA GLU A 207 -18.21 -21.73 -9.20
C GLU A 207 -17.22 -21.37 -10.31
N ALA A 208 -17.43 -21.90 -11.54
CA ALA A 208 -16.58 -21.60 -12.69
C ALA A 208 -16.55 -20.10 -13.01
N ARG A 209 -17.71 -19.43 -12.93
CA ARG A 209 -17.80 -17.97 -13.11
C ARG A 209 -17.04 -17.21 -12.04
N TYR A 210 -17.20 -17.55 -10.75
CA TYR A 210 -16.47 -16.89 -9.68
C TYR A 210 -14.96 -17.09 -9.78
N LEU A 211 -14.51 -18.28 -10.16
CA LEU A 211 -13.08 -18.52 -10.38
C LEU A 211 -12.52 -17.65 -11.50
N HIS A 212 -13.27 -17.47 -12.57
CA HIS A 212 -12.88 -16.59 -13.68
C HIS A 212 -12.83 -15.11 -13.25
N GLU A 213 -13.86 -14.64 -12.57
CA GLU A 213 -13.90 -13.28 -12.00
C GLU A 213 -12.74 -13.02 -11.03
N LEU A 214 -12.44 -13.98 -10.14
CA LEU A 214 -11.31 -13.87 -9.22
C LEU A 214 -9.96 -13.78 -9.93
N ALA A 215 -9.78 -14.55 -11.01
CA ALA A 215 -8.56 -14.49 -11.81
C ALA A 215 -8.38 -13.11 -12.47
N ASP A 216 -9.46 -12.53 -13.00
CA ASP A 216 -9.44 -11.18 -13.59
C ASP A 216 -9.17 -10.09 -12.54
N TRP A 217 -9.79 -10.22 -11.36
CA TRP A 217 -9.54 -9.31 -10.23
C TRP A 217 -8.09 -9.37 -9.76
N ASN A 218 -7.52 -10.57 -9.62
CA ASN A 218 -6.13 -10.74 -9.22
C ASN A 218 -5.17 -10.07 -10.20
N LYS A 219 -5.39 -10.27 -11.50
CA LYS A 219 -4.58 -9.62 -12.54
C LYS A 219 -4.66 -8.09 -12.46
N THR A 220 -5.85 -7.56 -12.20
CA THR A 220 -6.07 -6.11 -12.06
C THR A 220 -5.39 -5.57 -10.80
N LEU A 221 -5.45 -6.32 -9.69
CA LEU A 221 -4.78 -5.95 -8.44
C LEU A 221 -3.26 -5.96 -8.59
N GLU A 222 -2.69 -6.97 -9.22
CA GLU A 222 -1.24 -7.04 -9.49
C GLU A 222 -0.76 -5.80 -10.25
N SER A 223 -1.46 -5.43 -11.33
CA SER A 223 -1.11 -4.24 -12.11
C SER A 223 -1.19 -2.94 -11.29
N ARG A 224 -2.22 -2.79 -10.44
CA ARG A 224 -2.35 -1.61 -9.56
C ARG A 224 -1.26 -1.56 -8.49
N VAL A 225 -0.88 -2.71 -7.93
CA VAL A 225 0.21 -2.78 -6.95
C VAL A 225 1.53 -2.37 -7.59
N GLU A 226 1.84 -2.83 -8.80
CA GLU A 226 3.04 -2.41 -9.55
C GLU A 226 3.05 -0.89 -9.78
N GLU A 227 1.94 -0.30 -10.23
CA GLU A 227 1.83 1.15 -10.40
C GLU A 227 2.05 1.92 -9.10
N GLN A 228 1.47 1.44 -7.99
CA GLN A 228 1.63 2.08 -6.68
C GLN A 228 3.06 1.97 -6.15
N VAL A 229 3.71 0.83 -6.35
CA VAL A 229 5.13 0.66 -5.98
C VAL A 229 6.01 1.64 -6.75
N ASP A 230 5.80 1.76 -8.07
CA ASP A 230 6.52 2.72 -8.91
C ASP A 230 6.31 4.18 -8.46
N GLN A 231 5.08 4.54 -8.10
CA GLN A 231 4.77 5.87 -7.57
C GLN A 231 5.47 6.13 -6.23
N ILE A 232 5.43 5.15 -5.31
CA ILE A 232 6.11 5.24 -4.02
C ILE A 232 7.62 5.39 -4.21
N GLU A 233 8.23 4.64 -5.13
CA GLU A 233 9.66 4.76 -5.42
C GLU A 233 10.03 6.12 -6.00
N ARG A 234 9.19 6.69 -6.88
CA ARG A 234 9.38 8.05 -7.41
C ARG A 234 9.29 9.09 -6.29
N LEU A 235 8.29 8.99 -5.39
CA LEU A 235 8.15 9.88 -4.25
C LEU A 235 9.34 9.76 -3.29
N ARG A 236 9.82 8.54 -2.98
CA ARG A 236 11.02 8.32 -2.17
C ARG A 236 12.28 8.93 -2.76
N ARG A 237 12.42 8.96 -4.09
CA ARG A 237 13.55 9.66 -4.75
C ARG A 237 13.46 11.17 -4.54
N LEU A 238 12.27 11.75 -4.54
CA LEU A 238 12.07 13.18 -4.29
C LEU A 238 12.32 13.53 -2.80
N GLN A 239 12.03 12.63 -1.87
CA GLN A 239 12.29 12.83 -0.44
C GLN A 239 13.77 13.06 -0.10
N ARG A 240 14.70 12.57 -0.94
CA ARG A 240 16.14 12.78 -0.74
C ARG A 240 16.57 14.25 -0.84
N PHE A 241 15.72 15.11 -1.36
CA PHE A 241 15.98 16.55 -1.47
C PHE A 241 15.45 17.36 -0.28
N PHE A 242 14.77 16.72 0.67
CA PHE A 242 14.28 17.32 1.90
C PHE A 242 15.01 16.74 3.12
N SER A 243 15.07 17.53 4.21
CA SER A 243 15.51 16.95 5.47
C SER A 243 14.54 15.83 5.90
N PRO A 244 15.02 14.73 6.50
CA PRO A 244 14.15 13.62 6.93
C PRO A 244 13.01 14.09 7.83
N GLN A 245 13.27 15.01 8.75
CA GLN A 245 12.28 15.57 9.67
C GLN A 245 11.16 16.31 8.94
N LEU A 246 11.49 17.09 7.89
CA LEU A 246 10.50 17.78 7.08
C LEU A 246 9.68 16.80 6.23
N ALA A 247 10.34 15.81 5.65
CA ALA A 247 9.66 14.77 4.86
C ALA A 247 8.66 13.97 5.71
N GLU A 248 9.02 13.59 6.94
CA GLU A 248 8.13 12.90 7.88
C GLU A 248 6.92 13.76 8.26
N LEU A 249 7.11 15.07 8.53
CA LEU A 249 6.01 15.97 8.85
C LEU A 249 5.02 16.16 7.71
N ILE A 250 5.52 16.28 6.48
CA ILE A 250 4.67 16.37 5.28
C ILE A 250 3.85 15.08 5.10
N LEU A 251 4.46 13.92 5.33
CA LEU A 251 3.78 12.61 5.21
C LEU A 251 2.80 12.33 6.34
N ALA A 252 3.09 12.80 7.54
CA ALA A 252 2.21 12.62 8.70
C ALA A 252 0.87 13.36 8.55
N GLY A 253 0.78 14.35 7.65
CA GLY A 253 -0.48 15.00 7.27
C GLY A 253 -1.24 15.59 8.45
N GLY A 254 -0.60 16.48 9.22
CA GLY A 254 -1.26 17.18 10.32
C GLY A 254 -2.28 18.23 9.86
N ALA A 255 -3.11 18.72 10.78
CA ALA A 255 -4.12 19.76 10.50
C ALA A 255 -3.49 21.13 10.13
N GLU A 256 -2.22 21.34 10.44
CA GLU A 256 -1.47 22.55 10.09
C GLU A 256 -0.45 22.23 8.98
N ASP A 257 -0.40 23.10 7.97
CA ASP A 257 0.60 23.01 6.91
C ASP A 257 2.00 23.28 7.48
N PRO A 258 2.91 22.28 7.52
CA PRO A 258 4.24 22.45 8.08
C PRO A 258 5.10 23.44 7.28
N LEU A 259 4.71 23.77 6.07
CA LEU A 259 5.39 24.72 5.19
C LEU A 259 4.92 26.17 5.40
N LYS A 260 3.87 26.39 6.19
CA LYS A 260 3.34 27.72 6.46
C LYS A 260 4.38 28.59 7.18
N THR A 261 4.55 29.80 6.67
CA THR A 261 5.47 30.79 7.26
C THR A 261 5.11 31.13 8.70
N HIS A 262 6.06 30.96 9.60
CA HIS A 262 5.92 31.27 11.02
C HIS A 262 7.19 31.85 11.62
N ARG A 263 7.10 32.43 12.82
CA ARG A 263 8.24 33.00 13.54
C ARG A 263 8.62 32.09 14.70
N ARG A 264 9.87 31.68 14.74
CA ARG A 264 10.39 30.78 15.81
C ARG A 264 11.77 31.19 16.28
N LYS A 265 12.08 30.88 17.54
CA LYS A 265 13.42 31.03 18.10
C LYS A 265 14.21 29.78 17.75
N ILE A 266 15.32 29.94 17.02
CA ILE A 266 16.16 28.85 16.53
C ILE A 266 17.62 29.08 16.85
N THR A 267 18.41 28.01 16.87
CA THR A 267 19.87 28.06 16.85
C THR A 267 20.35 27.71 15.45
N VAL A 268 21.16 28.58 14.87
CA VAL A 268 21.69 28.44 13.51
C VAL A 268 23.18 28.17 13.58
N VAL A 269 23.62 27.19 12.81
CA VAL A 269 25.03 26.81 12.63
C VAL A 269 25.38 26.95 11.15
N PHE A 270 26.40 27.72 10.86
CA PHE A 270 27.08 27.70 9.59
C PHE A 270 28.44 27.05 9.76
N LEU A 271 28.79 26.20 8.81
CA LEU A 271 30.10 25.60 8.72
C LEU A 271 30.62 25.67 7.29
N ASP A 272 31.95 25.72 7.14
CA ASP A 272 32.62 25.96 5.88
C ASP A 272 34.04 25.42 5.91
N LEU A 273 34.55 24.94 4.75
CA LEU A 273 35.92 24.48 4.62
C LEU A 273 36.85 25.63 4.26
N ARG A 274 37.83 25.85 5.07
CA ARG A 274 38.88 26.85 4.82
C ARG A 274 39.84 26.35 3.73
N GLY A 275 40.20 27.22 2.81
CA GLY A 275 41.11 26.90 1.71
C GLY A 275 40.41 26.18 0.54
N PHE A 276 39.10 25.91 0.61
CA PHE A 276 38.39 25.14 -0.41
C PHE A 276 38.43 25.79 -1.80
N THR A 277 38.28 27.11 -1.90
CA THR A 277 38.36 27.82 -3.18
C THR A 277 39.69 27.59 -3.89
N ALA A 278 40.83 27.72 -3.17
CA ALA A 278 42.17 27.49 -3.72
C ALA A 278 42.37 26.01 -4.09
N PHE A 279 41.84 25.11 -3.28
CA PHE A 279 41.85 23.67 -3.58
C PHE A 279 41.07 23.36 -4.87
N ALA A 280 39.85 23.91 -5.01
CA ALA A 280 39.01 23.67 -6.18
C ALA A 280 39.58 24.28 -7.47
N GLU A 281 40.36 25.37 -7.38
CA GLU A 281 41.05 25.95 -8.52
C GLU A 281 42.25 25.14 -9.05
N THR A 282 42.84 24.33 -8.17
CA THR A 282 44.08 23.61 -8.44
C THR A 282 43.93 22.09 -8.59
N SER A 283 42.78 21.55 -8.23
CA SER A 283 42.47 20.12 -8.26
C SER A 283 41.57 19.75 -9.43
N GLU A 284 41.61 18.47 -9.84
CA GLU A 284 40.67 17.95 -10.83
C GLU A 284 39.23 17.91 -10.25
N PRO A 285 38.19 18.11 -11.07
CA PRO A 285 36.79 18.14 -10.62
C PRO A 285 36.35 16.89 -9.85
N GLU A 286 36.86 15.74 -10.20
CA GLU A 286 36.59 14.47 -9.54
C GLU A 286 37.15 14.43 -8.11
N GLU A 287 38.35 14.98 -7.89
CA GLU A 287 38.98 15.08 -6.57
C GLU A 287 38.20 16.03 -5.66
N VAL A 288 37.71 17.15 -6.24
CA VAL A 288 36.85 18.11 -5.53
C VAL A 288 35.55 17.44 -5.08
N MET A 289 34.90 16.68 -5.98
CA MET A 289 33.68 15.93 -5.66
C MET A 289 33.91 14.84 -4.62
N ASP A 290 35.02 14.13 -4.68
CA ASP A 290 35.39 13.11 -3.70
C ASP A 290 35.54 13.70 -2.30
N VAL A 291 36.26 14.83 -2.16
CA VAL A 291 36.40 15.56 -0.90
C VAL A 291 35.05 16.02 -0.38
N LEU A 292 34.20 16.60 -1.21
CA LEU A 292 32.86 17.02 -0.84
C LEU A 292 32.00 15.83 -0.39
N HIS A 293 32.02 14.72 -1.11
CA HIS A 293 31.29 13.52 -0.72
C HIS A 293 31.73 12.96 0.64
N GLU A 294 33.05 12.85 0.88
CA GLU A 294 33.59 12.43 2.17
C GLU A 294 33.13 13.37 3.30
N TYR A 295 33.23 14.67 3.07
CA TYR A 295 32.84 15.70 4.03
C TYR A 295 31.34 15.68 4.32
N HIS A 296 30.52 15.74 3.28
CA HIS A 296 29.06 15.76 3.44
C HIS A 296 28.52 14.47 4.08
N ALA A 297 29.13 13.31 3.78
CA ALA A 297 28.72 12.05 4.38
C ALA A 297 28.95 12.02 5.90
N GLU A 298 30.11 12.51 6.36
CA GLU A 298 30.41 12.54 7.80
C GLU A 298 29.63 13.65 8.54
N MET A 299 29.52 14.84 7.94
CA MET A 299 28.73 15.92 8.55
C MET A 299 27.25 15.58 8.60
N GLY A 300 26.71 14.95 7.55
CA GLY A 300 25.32 14.52 7.49
C GLY A 300 24.94 13.54 8.60
N LYS A 301 25.82 12.59 8.96
CA LYS A 301 25.61 11.69 10.09
C LYS A 301 25.46 12.45 11.41
N LEU A 302 26.36 13.40 11.68
CA LEU A 302 26.36 14.20 12.90
C LEU A 302 25.14 15.13 12.97
N ILE A 303 24.70 15.69 11.83
CA ILE A 303 23.48 16.50 11.77
C ILE A 303 22.26 15.69 12.22
N LEU A 304 22.11 14.47 11.69
CA LEU A 304 21.00 13.57 12.04
C LEU A 304 21.08 13.07 13.49
N GLU A 305 22.27 12.70 13.95
CA GLU A 305 22.51 12.23 15.34
C GLU A 305 22.14 13.28 16.38
N HIS A 306 22.42 14.55 16.09
CA HIS A 306 22.08 15.66 16.98
C HIS A 306 20.70 16.29 16.71
N GLU A 307 19.90 15.73 15.81
CA GLU A 307 18.54 16.20 15.43
C GLU A 307 18.55 17.63 14.84
N GLY A 308 19.62 17.97 14.10
CA GLY A 308 19.72 19.21 13.36
C GLY A 308 18.93 19.13 12.03
N THR A 309 18.39 20.26 11.60
CA THR A 309 17.74 20.40 10.29
C THR A 309 18.70 21.02 9.31
N LEU A 310 19.17 20.26 8.32
CA LEU A 310 19.97 20.80 7.21
C LEU A 310 19.06 21.59 6.29
N GLU A 311 19.34 22.90 6.13
CA GLU A 311 18.59 23.75 5.21
C GLU A 311 19.14 23.63 3.79
N ARG A 312 20.45 23.87 3.63
CA ARG A 312 21.10 23.82 2.31
C ARG A 312 22.59 23.55 2.38
N PHE A 313 23.10 23.08 1.26
CA PHE A 313 24.53 23.11 0.95
C PHE A 313 24.85 24.38 0.17
N THR A 314 25.97 25.04 0.48
CA THR A 314 26.48 26.19 -0.24
C THR A 314 27.87 25.91 -0.82
N GLY A 315 27.95 24.83 -1.61
CA GLY A 315 29.24 24.27 -2.04
C GLY A 315 29.86 23.44 -0.92
N ASP A 316 30.97 23.94 -0.38
CA ASP A 316 31.67 23.38 0.79
C ASP A 316 31.06 23.79 2.14
N GLY A 317 30.17 24.78 2.13
CA GLY A 317 29.46 25.22 3.33
C GLY A 317 28.13 24.53 3.54
N MET A 318 27.66 24.53 4.78
CA MET A 318 26.33 24.04 5.16
C MET A 318 25.66 25.02 6.12
N MET A 319 24.35 25.18 5.95
CA MET A 319 23.51 25.85 6.93
C MET A 319 22.59 24.85 7.62
N ILE A 320 22.67 24.82 8.94
CA ILE A 320 21.89 23.90 9.81
C ILE A 320 21.16 24.78 10.84
N PHE A 321 19.95 24.41 11.19
CA PHE A 321 19.28 25.03 12.33
C PHE A 321 18.59 23.98 13.21
N PHE A 322 18.30 24.37 14.45
CA PHE A 322 17.69 23.54 15.47
C PHE A 322 16.39 24.16 15.97
N ASN A 323 15.47 23.35 16.45
CA ASN A 323 14.17 23.70 17.00
C ASN A 323 13.10 24.00 15.95
N ASP A 324 13.32 23.60 14.71
CA ASP A 324 12.36 23.66 13.62
C ASP A 324 12.78 22.70 12.48
N PRO A 325 11.89 22.01 11.78
CA PRO A 325 10.44 21.93 11.95
C PRO A 325 10.03 21.18 13.22
N VAL A 326 10.91 20.36 13.77
CA VAL A 326 10.67 19.61 15.01
C VAL A 326 11.24 20.41 16.20
N SER A 327 10.45 20.51 17.27
CA SER A 327 10.92 21.13 18.51
C SER A 327 11.87 20.18 19.24
N VAL A 328 13.07 20.66 19.56
CA VAL A 328 14.06 19.88 20.29
C VAL A 328 14.39 20.54 21.63
N PRO A 329 14.61 19.76 22.70
CA PRO A 329 15.05 20.32 23.97
C PRO A 329 16.49 20.85 23.87
N ASN A 330 16.76 22.00 24.49
CA ASN A 330 18.09 22.63 24.55
C ASN A 330 18.77 22.76 23.17
N PRO A 331 18.13 23.43 22.17
CA PRO A 331 18.63 23.47 20.80
C PRO A 331 20.06 24.05 20.69
N THR A 332 20.42 24.99 21.54
CA THR A 332 21.76 25.60 21.56
C THR A 332 22.83 24.65 22.10
N ASP A 333 22.53 23.87 23.15
CA ASP A 333 23.44 22.84 23.67
C ASP A 333 23.70 21.77 22.60
N ARG A 334 22.64 21.27 21.94
CA ARG A 334 22.76 20.30 20.84
C ARG A 334 23.61 20.84 19.69
N ALA A 335 23.40 22.08 19.27
CA ALA A 335 24.15 22.72 18.21
C ALA A 335 25.65 22.82 18.55
N ILE A 336 25.98 23.14 19.80
CA ILE A 336 27.36 23.22 20.27
C ILE A 336 28.02 21.84 20.31
N ARG A 337 27.34 20.81 20.84
CA ARG A 337 27.85 19.43 20.87
C ARG A 337 28.06 18.92 19.46
N MET A 338 27.11 19.15 18.54
CA MET A 338 27.27 18.82 17.13
C MET A 338 28.52 19.49 16.53
N ALA A 339 28.69 20.81 16.74
CA ALA A 339 29.83 21.54 16.20
C ALA A 339 31.18 21.05 16.74
N LEU A 340 31.24 20.68 18.01
CA LEU A 340 32.43 20.06 18.60
C LEU A 340 32.72 18.69 18.01
N SER A 341 31.72 17.83 17.90
CA SER A 341 31.84 16.51 17.25
C SER A 341 32.26 16.65 15.75
N MET A 342 31.70 17.64 15.04
CA MET A 342 32.09 17.95 13.66
C MET A 342 33.56 18.40 13.58
N ARG A 343 34.03 19.27 14.48
CA ARG A 343 35.40 19.70 14.51
C ARG A 343 36.36 18.52 14.66
N ASP A 344 36.07 17.59 15.57
CA ASP A 344 36.89 16.41 15.82
C ASP A 344 36.87 15.47 14.60
N GLN A 345 35.71 15.24 14.00
CA GLN A 345 35.59 14.38 12.82
C GLN A 345 36.27 14.98 11.58
N VAL A 346 36.09 16.30 11.36
CA VAL A 346 36.78 16.99 10.24
C VAL A 346 38.28 17.00 10.46
N GLY A 347 38.76 17.11 11.70
CA GLY A 347 40.19 16.98 12.03
C GLY A 347 40.76 15.64 11.51
N THR A 348 39.99 14.56 11.60
CA THR A 348 40.37 13.24 11.04
C THR A 348 40.44 13.27 9.52
N LEU A 349 39.44 13.90 8.86
CA LEU A 349 39.43 14.07 7.41
C LEU A 349 40.58 14.95 6.92
N ILE A 350 40.83 16.07 7.57
CA ILE A 350 41.96 16.98 7.27
C ILE A 350 43.30 16.21 7.34
N ALA A 351 43.50 15.37 8.35
CA ALA A 351 44.72 14.55 8.45
C ALA A 351 44.86 13.57 7.26
N LYS A 352 43.76 13.06 6.75
CA LYS A 352 43.70 12.22 5.53
C LYS A 352 43.99 13.04 4.27
N TRP A 353 43.34 14.19 4.12
CA TRP A 353 43.49 15.07 2.94
C TRP A 353 44.88 15.66 2.83
N ARG A 354 45.48 16.06 3.96
CA ARG A 354 46.83 16.57 4.02
C ARG A 354 47.87 15.56 3.50
N LYS A 355 47.64 14.24 3.69
CA LYS A 355 48.49 13.20 3.09
C LYS A 355 48.38 13.14 1.55
N ARG A 356 47.30 13.67 1.00
CA ARG A 356 47.06 13.81 -0.45
C ARG A 356 47.58 15.17 -0.99
N GLY A 357 48.11 16.05 -0.13
CA GLY A 357 48.58 17.38 -0.48
C GLY A 357 47.52 18.48 -0.43
N TYR A 358 46.31 18.19 0.11
CA TYR A 358 45.26 19.19 0.18
C TYR A 358 45.35 19.96 1.49
N GLU A 359 45.38 21.29 1.38
CA GLU A 359 45.45 22.22 2.53
C GLU A 359 44.06 22.78 2.83
N LEU A 360 43.25 21.94 3.45
CA LEU A 360 41.89 22.27 3.88
C LEU A 360 41.83 22.37 5.42
N ASP A 361 40.92 23.20 5.90
CA ASP A 361 40.62 23.33 7.31
C ASP A 361 39.15 23.62 7.51
N PHE A 362 38.70 23.92 8.73
CA PHE A 362 37.30 23.96 9.13
C PHE A 362 37.00 25.17 10.00
N GLY A 363 35.86 25.86 9.74
CA GLY A 363 35.39 27.00 10.53
C GLY A 363 33.89 26.92 10.76
N VAL A 364 33.43 27.32 11.95
CA VAL A 364 32.02 27.30 12.36
C VAL A 364 31.57 28.60 12.97
N GLY A 365 30.37 29.04 12.68
CA GLY A 365 29.68 30.13 13.34
C GLY A 365 28.31 29.70 13.87
N ILE A 366 28.04 29.98 15.16
CA ILE A 366 26.79 29.65 15.81
C ILE A 366 26.12 30.91 16.35
N ALA A 367 24.82 31.05 16.08
CA ALA A 367 24.01 32.15 16.60
C ALA A 367 22.62 31.65 17.01
N GLU A 368 22.01 32.30 17.99
CA GLU A 368 20.65 32.03 18.45
C GLU A 368 19.79 33.27 18.36
N GLY A 369 18.58 33.12 17.89
CA GLY A 369 17.62 34.22 17.77
C GLY A 369 16.33 33.83 17.05
N TYR A 370 15.49 34.84 16.85
CA TYR A 370 14.26 34.65 16.07
C TYR A 370 14.53 34.72 14.57
N ALA A 371 13.94 33.77 13.85
CA ALA A 371 13.86 33.77 12.40
C ALA A 371 12.41 33.61 11.94
N THR A 372 12.13 34.02 10.72
CA THR A 372 10.93 33.64 9.98
C THR A 372 11.26 32.40 9.16
N ILE A 373 10.51 31.33 9.36
CA ILE A 373 10.75 30.01 8.80
C ILE A 373 9.53 29.59 7.99
N GLY A 374 9.72 28.86 6.93
CA GLY A 374 8.66 28.36 6.06
C GLY A 374 9.12 28.18 4.63
N SER A 375 8.18 28.00 3.71
CA SER A 375 8.48 27.90 2.29
C SER A 375 8.94 29.25 1.72
N ILE A 376 10.10 29.23 1.07
CA ILE A 376 10.73 30.38 0.42
C ILE A 376 10.91 30.01 -1.06
N GLY A 377 10.36 30.83 -1.96
CA GLY A 377 10.51 30.57 -3.38
C GLY A 377 9.37 31.12 -4.22
N PHE A 378 9.09 30.46 -5.32
CA PHE A 378 8.06 30.82 -6.28
C PHE A 378 7.35 29.54 -6.79
N GLU A 379 6.23 29.71 -7.48
CA GLU A 379 5.48 28.62 -8.08
C GLU A 379 6.38 27.72 -8.95
N GLY A 380 6.44 26.42 -8.61
CA GLY A 380 7.31 25.42 -9.25
C GLY A 380 8.64 25.17 -8.52
N ARG A 381 9.07 26.02 -7.55
CA ARG A 381 10.24 25.76 -6.70
C ARG A 381 10.14 26.41 -5.33
N TRP A 382 9.98 25.60 -4.32
CA TRP A 382 9.93 26.01 -2.93
C TRP A 382 11.04 25.32 -2.14
N ASP A 383 11.78 26.10 -1.35
CA ASP A 383 12.76 25.60 -0.40
C ASP A 383 12.23 25.89 1.02
N TYR A 384 12.42 24.98 1.97
CA TYR A 384 12.11 25.22 3.37
C TYR A 384 13.32 25.87 4.03
N GLY A 385 13.16 27.10 4.52
CA GLY A 385 14.32 27.85 4.99
C GLY A 385 13.99 28.83 6.09
N ALA A 386 15.06 29.41 6.67
CA ALA A 386 15.01 30.40 7.74
C ALA A 386 15.61 31.72 7.32
N ILE A 387 14.84 32.81 7.45
CA ILE A 387 15.31 34.18 7.18
C ILE A 387 15.31 35.00 8.47
N GLY A 388 16.44 35.61 8.79
CA GLY A 388 16.55 36.48 9.97
C GLY A 388 17.96 37.01 10.21
N THR A 389 18.07 37.96 11.14
CA THR A 389 19.39 38.48 11.57
C THR A 389 20.25 37.39 12.21
N VAL A 390 19.63 36.35 12.77
CA VAL A 390 20.31 35.19 13.36
C VAL A 390 21.07 34.38 12.31
N THR A 391 20.48 34.17 11.14
CA THR A 391 21.13 33.44 10.04
C THR A 391 22.31 34.23 9.49
N ASN A 392 22.13 35.54 9.31
CA ASN A 392 23.21 36.42 8.89
C ASN A 392 24.35 36.47 9.90
N LEU A 393 24.03 36.49 11.21
CA LEU A 393 25.06 36.53 12.27
C LEU A 393 25.87 35.24 12.25
N ALA A 394 25.22 34.07 12.22
CA ALA A 394 25.93 32.79 12.18
C ALA A 394 26.85 32.68 10.95
N ALA A 395 26.35 33.09 9.77
CA ALA A 395 27.13 33.10 8.54
C ALA A 395 28.35 34.02 8.62
N ARG A 396 28.21 35.22 9.22
CA ARG A 396 29.33 36.14 9.37
C ARG A 396 30.35 35.64 10.39
N LEU A 397 29.91 35.09 11.55
CA LEU A 397 30.81 34.45 12.51
C LEU A 397 31.57 33.29 11.87
N CYS A 398 30.89 32.47 11.08
CA CYS A 398 31.55 31.40 10.30
C CYS A 398 32.62 32.00 9.38
N GLY A 399 32.30 33.06 8.59
CA GLY A 399 33.26 33.71 7.70
C GLY A 399 34.53 34.24 8.38
N GLU A 400 34.45 34.71 9.63
CA GLU A 400 35.58 35.21 10.42
C GLU A 400 36.33 34.13 11.19
N ALA A 401 35.79 32.92 11.31
CA ALA A 401 36.42 31.84 12.05
C ALA A 401 37.73 31.40 11.39
N GLN A 402 38.81 31.39 12.18
CA GLN A 402 40.07 30.83 11.76
C GLN A 402 40.02 29.28 11.73
N PRO A 403 41.00 28.59 11.12
CA PRO A 403 41.09 27.15 11.14
C PRO A 403 40.83 26.50 12.50
N GLY A 404 39.86 25.59 12.58
CA GLY A 404 39.46 24.87 13.79
C GLY A 404 38.62 25.66 14.78
N GLN A 405 38.26 26.92 14.50
CA GLN A 405 37.47 27.75 15.41
C GLN A 405 35.96 27.53 15.25
N ILE A 406 35.27 27.55 16.41
CA ILE A 406 33.82 27.59 16.53
C ILE A 406 33.43 28.89 17.19
N LEU A 407 32.98 29.88 16.40
CA LEU A 407 32.71 31.23 16.91
C LEU A 407 31.26 31.42 17.34
N ILE A 408 31.11 32.06 18.50
CA ILE A 408 29.83 32.47 19.07
C ILE A 408 29.86 33.95 19.48
N SER A 409 28.68 34.58 19.56
CA SER A 409 28.56 35.95 20.09
C SER A 409 28.51 35.95 21.62
N GLN A 410 28.81 37.09 22.23
CA GLN A 410 28.66 37.30 23.67
C GLN A 410 27.25 36.98 24.17
N ARG A 411 26.20 37.28 23.37
CA ARG A 411 24.83 36.98 23.74
C ARG A 411 24.60 35.48 23.88
N LEU A 412 25.13 34.66 22.96
CA LEU A 412 25.02 33.22 23.03
C LEU A 412 25.84 32.66 24.18
N LEU A 413 27.05 33.20 24.40
CA LEU A 413 27.89 32.83 25.57
C LEU A 413 27.11 32.95 26.86
N GLY A 414 26.42 34.08 27.11
CA GLY A 414 25.66 34.27 28.36
C GLY A 414 24.54 33.27 28.62
N MET A 415 24.16 32.47 27.61
CA MET A 415 23.15 31.41 27.74
C MET A 415 23.74 30.02 28.00
N VAL A 416 25.01 29.83 27.66
CA VAL A 416 25.69 28.52 27.69
C VAL A 416 27.02 28.60 28.49
N GLU A 417 27.25 29.65 29.23
CA GLU A 417 28.49 29.89 29.96
C GLU A 417 28.88 28.78 30.94
N GLU A 418 27.88 28.12 31.54
CA GLU A 418 28.10 26.99 32.44
C GLU A 418 28.48 25.70 31.71
N LEU A 419 28.20 25.63 30.39
CA LEU A 419 28.35 24.42 29.58
C LEU A 419 29.72 24.33 28.91
N ILE A 420 30.33 25.47 28.55
CA ILE A 420 31.46 25.51 27.62
C ILE A 420 32.67 26.30 28.18
N ASP A 421 33.85 25.85 27.76
CA ASP A 421 35.08 26.60 27.87
C ASP A 421 35.31 27.43 26.60
N VAL A 422 35.66 28.69 26.77
CA VAL A 422 35.84 29.63 25.64
C VAL A 422 37.10 30.45 25.75
N ALA A 423 37.63 30.89 24.61
CA ALA A 423 38.64 31.94 24.49
C ALA A 423 38.02 33.16 23.84
N GLN A 424 38.27 34.36 24.38
CA GLN A 424 37.83 35.59 23.77
C GLN A 424 38.64 35.86 22.47
N VAL A 425 37.94 36.11 21.35
CA VAL A 425 38.57 36.47 20.07
C VAL A 425 38.73 37.99 19.95
N GLY A 426 37.73 38.71 20.48
CA GLY A 426 37.70 40.18 20.44
C GLY A 426 36.48 40.75 19.73
N GLU A 427 36.54 42.03 19.40
CA GLU A 427 35.47 42.72 18.65
C GLU A 427 35.62 42.50 17.14
N LEU A 428 34.61 41.96 16.51
CA LEU A 428 34.54 41.74 15.07
C LEU A 428 33.61 42.76 14.40
N VAL A 429 34.08 43.40 13.34
CA VAL A 429 33.28 44.30 12.52
C VAL A 429 32.66 43.49 11.40
N LEU A 430 31.45 43.00 11.61
CA LEU A 430 30.76 42.11 10.67
C LEU A 430 29.98 42.92 9.62
N LYS A 431 30.12 42.58 8.34
CA LYS A 431 29.41 43.22 7.24
C LYS A 431 27.88 43.14 7.44
N GLY A 432 27.23 44.33 7.44
CA GLY A 432 25.75 44.42 7.61
C GLY A 432 25.32 44.61 9.08
N PHE A 433 26.26 44.60 10.06
CA PHE A 433 25.99 44.93 11.43
C PHE A 433 26.52 46.33 11.77
N ARG A 434 25.71 47.15 12.45
CA ARG A 434 26.03 48.56 12.76
C ARG A 434 27.06 48.72 13.88
N ARG A 435 27.18 47.69 14.74
CA ARG A 435 28.09 47.74 15.89
C ARG A 435 29.00 46.51 15.85
N PRO A 436 30.23 46.63 16.28
CA PRO A 436 31.13 45.50 16.50
C PRO A 436 30.45 44.45 17.40
N ILE A 437 30.73 43.20 17.16
CA ILE A 437 30.22 42.07 17.95
C ILE A 437 31.39 41.38 18.63
N THR A 438 31.36 41.29 19.94
CA THR A 438 32.35 40.51 20.71
C THR A 438 32.13 39.03 20.43
N ALA A 439 33.16 38.38 19.93
CA ALA A 439 33.15 36.96 19.57
C ALA A 439 34.05 36.15 20.50
N TYR A 440 33.61 34.88 20.68
CA TYR A 440 34.31 33.90 21.49
C TYR A 440 34.46 32.61 20.71
N ASN A 441 35.62 31.96 20.85
CA ASN A 441 35.86 30.64 20.27
C ASN A 441 35.59 29.58 21.35
N ILE A 442 34.75 28.58 21.00
CA ILE A 442 34.47 27.43 21.88
C ILE A 442 35.69 26.49 21.86
N LEU A 443 36.29 26.25 23.03
CA LEU A 443 37.40 25.32 23.19
C LEU A 443 36.91 23.89 23.42
N GLY A 444 35.90 23.71 24.28
CA GLY A 444 35.34 22.42 24.64
C GLY A 444 34.14 22.56 25.57
N LEU A 445 33.63 21.42 26.02
CA LEU A 445 32.65 21.37 27.10
C LEU A 445 33.38 21.43 28.42
N LYS A 446 32.79 22.12 29.41
CA LYS A 446 33.27 22.09 30.80
C LYS A 446 33.07 20.66 31.34
N THR A 447 34.07 20.17 32.04
CA THR A 447 34.04 18.86 32.73
C THR A 447 33.23 18.91 34.01
#